data_c3ca4d6282059e5fe290e08285f24608
#
_entry.id   c3ca4d6282059e5fe290e08285f24608
#
_cell.length_a   1.000
_cell.length_b   1.000
_cell.length_c   1.000
_cell.angle_alpha   90.00
_cell.angle_beta   90.00
_cell.angle_gamma   90.00
#
_symmetry.space_group_name_H-M   'P 1'
#
loop_
_entity.id
_entity.type
_entity.pdbx_description
1 polymer ?
#
loop_
_entity_poly.entity_id
_entity_poly.type
_entity_poly.pdbx_seq_one_letter_code
_entity_poly.pdbx_strand_id
1 'polypeptide(L)'
;PICACISARSSTSVRCIMSMSAFSEQLKELNPSLRITREANRRYMDYIAYTSPELEEFSSDSAAWRTGFRCYEESHIRPERLTATLFTNPQEVKDPRGLMMGLYWIASDMQDVELPLSFYDLFEKEELFNIWQSINYRMYICNANAPLNGGVAPESAKSLLKNIIESADHAIRKGTPCATLRFGHDTNLI
;
A
#
# COMPACT_ATOMS: atom_id res chain seq x y z
N PRO A 1 -37.21 -7.57 -9.89
CA PRO A 1 -35.81 -7.12 -9.97
C PRO A 1 -35.24 -7.08 -8.57
N ILE A 2 -34.22 -7.91 -8.33
CA ILE A 2 -33.52 -7.92 -7.05
C ILE A 2 -32.70 -6.63 -7.00
N CYS A 3 -33.08 -5.68 -6.14
CA CYS A 3 -32.35 -4.46 -5.94
C CYS A 3 -31.08 -4.80 -5.15
N ALA A 4 -29.95 -4.94 -5.82
CA ALA A 4 -28.68 -5.18 -5.16
C ALA A 4 -28.22 -3.91 -4.43
N CYS A 5 -28.13 -4.00 -3.10
CA CYS A 5 -27.57 -2.94 -2.27
C CYS A 5 -26.07 -3.17 -2.10
N ILE A 6 -25.27 -2.17 -2.38
CA ILE A 6 -23.83 -2.18 -2.22
C ILE A 6 -23.44 -1.20 -1.13
N SER A 7 -22.67 -1.66 -0.14
CA SER A 7 -22.04 -0.80 0.86
C SER A 7 -20.56 -0.64 0.54
N ALA A 8 -20.14 0.55 0.10
CA ALA A 8 -18.75 0.89 -0.16
C ALA A 8 -18.19 1.65 1.05
N ARG A 9 -17.14 1.12 1.65
CA ARG A 9 -16.49 1.65 2.86
C ARG A 9 -15.03 1.94 2.56
N SER A 10 -14.56 3.10 2.97
CA SER A 10 -13.18 3.54 2.75
C SER A 10 -12.50 3.90 4.06
N SER A 11 -11.18 3.72 4.09
CA SER A 11 -10.33 4.44 5.04
C SER A 11 -10.50 5.96 4.83
N THR A 12 -10.03 6.75 5.78
CA THR A 12 -10.09 8.22 5.69
C THR A 12 -9.00 8.81 4.79
N SER A 13 -8.18 8.00 4.16
CA SER A 13 -7.16 8.43 3.19
C SER A 13 -7.81 8.91 1.90
N VAL A 14 -7.40 10.08 1.43
CA VAL A 14 -7.97 10.73 0.22
C VAL A 14 -7.88 9.81 -0.99
N ARG A 15 -6.76 9.13 -1.22
CA ARG A 15 -6.60 8.20 -2.35
C ARG A 15 -7.60 7.03 -2.31
N CYS A 16 -7.89 6.49 -1.11
CA CYS A 16 -8.88 5.42 -0.96
C CYS A 16 -10.31 5.92 -1.19
N ILE A 17 -10.62 7.15 -0.74
CA ILE A 17 -11.90 7.80 -0.99
C ILE A 17 -12.10 8.04 -2.49
N MET A 18 -11.08 8.51 -3.19
CA MET A 18 -11.12 8.72 -4.64
C MET A 18 -11.33 7.41 -5.38
N SER A 19 -10.58 6.35 -5.02
CA SER A 19 -10.76 5.00 -5.60
C SER A 19 -12.16 4.46 -5.36
N MET A 20 -12.70 4.61 -4.15
CA MET A 20 -14.09 4.24 -3.83
C MET A 20 -15.08 5.00 -4.70
N SER A 21 -14.87 6.30 -4.88
CA SER A 21 -15.76 7.16 -5.67
C SER A 21 -15.75 6.73 -7.14
N ALA A 22 -14.57 6.67 -7.77
CA ALA A 22 -14.41 6.30 -9.17
C ALA A 22 -14.99 4.92 -9.47
N PHE A 23 -14.67 3.92 -8.64
CA PHE A 23 -15.19 2.56 -8.78
C PHE A 23 -16.72 2.51 -8.66
N SER A 24 -17.29 3.24 -7.70
CA SER A 24 -18.72 3.29 -7.47
C SER A 24 -19.48 4.01 -8.59
N GLU A 25 -18.92 5.06 -9.16
CA GLU A 25 -19.49 5.76 -10.33
C GLU A 25 -19.52 4.83 -11.54
N GLN A 26 -18.43 4.15 -11.85
CA GLN A 26 -18.38 3.20 -12.96
C GLN A 26 -19.38 2.06 -12.80
N LEU A 27 -19.57 1.53 -11.59
CA LEU A 27 -20.61 0.54 -11.32
C LEU A 27 -22.02 1.09 -11.59
N LYS A 28 -22.27 2.35 -11.26
CA LYS A 28 -23.56 3.01 -11.52
C LYS A 28 -23.80 3.25 -13.01
N GLU A 29 -22.76 3.59 -13.76
CA GLU A 29 -22.84 3.72 -15.22
C GLU A 29 -23.20 2.38 -15.88
N LEU A 30 -22.55 1.29 -15.46
CA LEU A 30 -22.81 -0.05 -15.96
C LEU A 30 -24.19 -0.58 -15.56
N ASN A 31 -24.66 -0.22 -14.36
CA ASN A 31 -25.99 -0.62 -13.87
C ASN A 31 -26.63 0.47 -13.01
N PRO A 32 -27.43 1.37 -13.61
CA PRO A 32 -28.08 2.47 -12.90
C PRO A 32 -29.05 2.04 -11.79
N SER A 33 -29.52 0.80 -11.80
CA SER A 33 -30.43 0.27 -10.77
C SER A 33 -29.76 -0.06 -9.43
N LEU A 34 -28.42 -0.11 -9.39
CA LEU A 34 -27.68 -0.38 -8.15
C LEU A 34 -27.90 0.74 -7.12
N ARG A 35 -28.14 0.33 -5.88
CA ARG A 35 -28.13 1.24 -4.72
C ARG A 35 -26.79 1.13 -4.02
N ILE A 36 -25.95 2.15 -4.15
CA ILE A 36 -24.61 2.19 -3.56
C ILE A 36 -24.57 3.26 -2.46
N THR A 37 -24.30 2.83 -1.23
CA THR A 37 -23.95 3.74 -0.14
C THR A 37 -22.44 3.84 -0.03
N ARG A 38 -21.91 5.05 0.03
CA ARG A 38 -20.48 5.34 0.13
C ARG A 38 -20.19 6.03 1.45
N GLU A 39 -19.25 5.50 2.21
CA GLU A 39 -18.89 6.09 3.49
C GLU A 39 -17.38 5.95 3.74
N ALA A 40 -16.72 7.07 4.07
CA ALA A 40 -15.38 7.11 4.65
C ALA A 40 -15.50 7.53 6.10
N ASN A 41 -15.05 6.69 7.04
CA ASN A 41 -15.25 6.94 8.45
C ASN A 41 -14.09 6.36 9.28
N ARG A 42 -13.73 7.06 10.37
CA ARG A 42 -12.68 6.59 11.31
C ARG A 42 -12.95 5.21 11.89
N ARG A 43 -14.22 4.87 12.13
CA ARG A 43 -14.59 3.52 12.63
C ARG A 43 -14.18 2.38 11.68
N TYR A 44 -13.95 2.66 10.42
CA TYR A 44 -13.49 1.66 9.46
C TYR A 44 -11.98 1.45 9.53
N MET A 45 -11.23 2.40 10.09
CA MET A 45 -9.78 2.27 10.29
C MET A 45 -9.43 1.09 11.20
N ASP A 46 -10.32 0.73 12.13
CA ASP A 46 -10.13 -0.38 13.06
C ASP A 46 -10.02 -1.75 12.37
N TYR A 47 -10.31 -1.84 11.06
CA TYR A 47 -10.15 -3.06 10.29
C TYR A 47 -9.68 -2.85 8.84
N ILE A 48 -9.89 -1.69 8.21
CA ILE A 48 -9.40 -1.42 6.84
C ILE A 48 -7.93 -0.98 6.84
N ALA A 49 -7.47 -0.37 7.93
CA ALA A 49 -6.12 0.16 8.06
C ALA A 49 -5.61 0.00 9.51
N TYR A 50 -5.99 -1.10 10.15
CA TYR A 50 -5.56 -1.37 11.51
C TYR A 50 -4.09 -1.79 11.55
N THR A 51 -3.36 -1.22 12.48
CA THR A 51 -2.01 -1.64 12.85
C THR A 51 -2.01 -1.87 14.35
N SER A 52 -1.57 -3.04 14.80
CA SER A 52 -1.47 -3.31 16.23
C SER A 52 -0.30 -2.55 16.86
N PRO A 53 -0.37 -2.20 18.17
CA PRO A 53 0.74 -1.57 18.87
C PRO A 53 2.04 -2.38 18.77
N GLU A 54 1.96 -3.71 18.80
CA GLU A 54 3.10 -4.60 18.65
C GLU A 54 3.73 -4.51 17.28
N LEU A 55 2.92 -4.35 16.22
CA LEU A 55 3.41 -4.15 14.86
C LEU A 55 4.00 -2.75 14.68
N GLU A 56 3.43 -1.73 15.32
CA GLU A 56 3.98 -0.38 15.34
C GLU A 56 5.37 -0.36 16.00
N GLU A 57 5.52 -1.02 17.15
CA GLU A 57 6.79 -1.16 17.85
C GLU A 57 7.81 -1.92 17.00
N PHE A 58 7.41 -3.06 16.43
CA PHE A 58 8.25 -3.87 15.55
C PHE A 58 8.71 -3.10 14.31
N SER A 59 7.86 -2.27 13.75
CA SER A 59 8.13 -1.46 12.55
C SER A 59 8.86 -0.15 12.85
N SER A 60 9.11 0.16 14.13
CA SER A 60 9.76 1.40 14.57
C SER A 60 11.21 1.50 14.10
N ASP A 61 11.77 2.70 14.13
CA ASP A 61 13.17 2.93 13.73
C ASP A 61 14.21 2.32 14.68
N SER A 62 13.83 2.00 15.91
CA SER A 62 14.65 1.34 16.91
C SER A 62 14.62 -0.19 16.83
N ALA A 63 13.82 -0.78 15.96
CA ALA A 63 13.71 -2.23 15.84
C ALA A 63 15.05 -2.90 15.47
N ALA A 64 15.35 -4.02 16.12
CA ALA A 64 16.65 -4.71 15.98
C ALA A 64 16.95 -5.14 14.51
N TRP A 65 15.95 -5.55 13.75
CA TRP A 65 16.10 -5.95 12.35
C TRP A 65 16.60 -4.81 11.44
N ARG A 66 16.34 -3.55 11.80
CA ARG A 66 16.74 -2.40 11.01
C ARG A 66 18.25 -2.20 10.89
N THR A 67 19.03 -2.73 11.83
CA THR A 67 20.50 -2.65 11.72
C THR A 67 20.99 -3.41 10.49
N GLY A 68 20.56 -4.66 10.31
CA GLY A 68 20.91 -5.46 9.12
C GLY A 68 20.35 -4.85 7.83
N PHE A 69 19.14 -4.31 7.89
CA PHE A 69 18.50 -3.63 6.76
C PHE A 69 19.30 -2.40 6.31
N ARG A 70 19.72 -1.54 7.24
CA ARG A 70 20.58 -0.39 6.94
C ARG A 70 21.91 -0.78 6.35
N CYS A 71 22.56 -1.82 6.89
CA CYS A 71 23.81 -2.34 6.31
C CYS A 71 23.61 -2.80 4.85
N TYR A 72 22.48 -3.44 4.55
CA TYR A 72 22.15 -3.82 3.17
C TYR A 72 22.01 -2.57 2.28
N GLU A 73 21.19 -1.60 2.69
CA GLU A 73 20.99 -0.36 1.92
C GLU A 73 22.30 0.41 1.70
N GLU A 74 23.12 0.54 2.74
CA GLU A 74 24.42 1.20 2.67
C GLU A 74 25.40 0.52 1.73
N SER A 75 25.31 -0.79 1.57
CA SER A 75 26.20 -1.55 0.69
C SER A 75 25.70 -1.67 -0.75
N HIS A 76 24.39 -1.60 -0.98
CA HIS A 76 23.80 -1.90 -2.30
C HIS A 76 23.07 -0.72 -2.95
N ILE A 77 22.55 0.23 -2.19
CA ILE A 77 21.93 1.43 -2.75
C ILE A 77 23.02 2.48 -2.98
N ARG A 78 23.46 2.60 -4.23
CA ARG A 78 24.60 3.44 -4.67
C ARG A 78 24.12 4.61 -5.51
N PRO A 79 23.81 5.77 -4.91
CA PRO A 79 23.26 6.92 -5.63
C PRO A 79 24.29 7.73 -6.43
N GLU A 80 25.58 7.44 -6.30
CA GLU A 80 26.67 8.27 -6.83
C GLU A 80 26.61 8.42 -8.34
N ARG A 81 26.36 7.31 -9.08
CA ARG A 81 26.21 7.32 -10.55
C ARG A 81 25.01 8.18 -10.97
N LEU A 82 23.85 7.94 -10.35
CA LEU A 82 22.62 8.65 -10.68
C LEU A 82 22.76 10.15 -10.43
N THR A 83 23.30 10.55 -9.29
CA THR A 83 23.50 11.96 -8.96
C THR A 83 24.52 12.62 -9.90
N ALA A 84 25.62 11.92 -10.27
CA ALA A 84 26.59 12.43 -11.23
C ALA A 84 26.00 12.57 -12.65
N THR A 85 25.01 11.75 -13.01
CA THR A 85 24.32 11.87 -14.28
C THR A 85 23.34 13.05 -14.31
N LEU A 86 22.69 13.34 -13.18
CA LEU A 86 21.62 14.33 -13.10
C LEU A 86 22.12 15.74 -12.77
N PHE A 87 23.25 15.88 -12.09
CA PHE A 87 23.71 17.16 -11.55
C PHE A 87 25.15 17.47 -11.91
N THR A 88 25.41 18.72 -12.24
CA THR A 88 26.77 19.23 -12.50
C THR A 88 27.62 19.17 -11.22
N ASN A 89 27.01 19.41 -10.06
CA ASN A 89 27.66 19.39 -8.74
C ASN A 89 26.98 18.34 -7.84
N PRO A 90 27.21 17.03 -8.06
CA PRO A 90 26.52 15.96 -7.31
C PRO A 90 26.82 15.98 -5.81
N GLN A 91 27.97 16.53 -5.39
CA GLN A 91 28.36 16.70 -4.00
C GLN A 91 27.50 17.70 -3.21
N GLU A 92 26.72 18.55 -3.89
CA GLU A 92 25.80 19.51 -3.26
C GLU A 92 24.44 18.88 -2.95
N VAL A 93 24.17 17.67 -3.45
CA VAL A 93 22.94 16.93 -3.15
C VAL A 93 22.98 16.47 -1.69
N LYS A 94 22.13 17.05 -0.86
CA LYS A 94 22.14 16.80 0.61
C LYS A 94 21.74 15.36 0.97
N ASP A 95 20.80 14.77 0.24
CA ASP A 95 20.32 13.41 0.46
C ASP A 95 20.27 12.65 -0.89
N PRO A 96 21.42 12.15 -1.37
CA PRO A 96 21.49 11.44 -2.64
C PRO A 96 20.66 10.15 -2.66
N ARG A 97 20.60 9.44 -1.52
CA ARG A 97 19.83 8.20 -1.40
C ARG A 97 18.32 8.47 -1.41
N GLY A 98 17.87 9.46 -0.64
CA GLY A 98 16.47 9.89 -0.65
C GLY A 98 16.03 10.37 -2.04
N LEU A 99 16.90 11.08 -2.76
CA LEU A 99 16.63 11.44 -4.15
C LEU A 99 16.47 10.21 -5.05
N MET A 100 17.38 9.25 -4.97
CA MET A 100 17.33 8.00 -5.75
C MET A 100 16.05 7.22 -5.47
N MET A 101 15.68 7.06 -4.19
CA MET A 101 14.45 6.40 -3.78
C MET A 101 13.21 7.16 -4.26
N GLY A 102 13.20 8.48 -4.16
CA GLY A 102 12.11 9.33 -4.63
C GLY A 102 11.87 9.21 -6.14
N LEU A 103 12.94 9.22 -6.94
CA LEU A 103 12.87 9.00 -8.38
C LEU A 103 12.36 7.59 -8.74
N TYR A 104 12.75 6.58 -7.98
CA TYR A 104 12.23 5.22 -8.15
C TYR A 104 10.71 5.16 -7.89
N TRP A 105 10.22 5.81 -6.82
CA TRP A 105 8.78 5.86 -6.55
C TRP A 105 8.01 6.59 -7.65
N ILE A 106 8.55 7.72 -8.16
CA ILE A 106 7.95 8.40 -9.30
C ILE A 106 7.92 7.47 -10.52
N ALA A 107 9.04 6.79 -10.82
CA ALA A 107 9.12 5.86 -11.93
C ALA A 107 8.08 4.73 -11.83
N SER A 108 7.83 4.20 -10.63
CA SER A 108 6.84 3.14 -10.43
C SER A 108 5.39 3.60 -10.59
N ASP A 109 5.10 4.88 -10.34
CA ASP A 109 3.77 5.45 -10.48
C ASP A 109 3.50 6.02 -11.90
N MET A 110 4.55 6.20 -12.73
CA MET A 110 4.40 6.79 -14.07
C MET A 110 3.60 5.95 -15.05
N GLN A 111 3.39 4.67 -14.80
CA GLN A 111 2.49 3.83 -15.60
C GLN A 111 1.05 4.36 -15.64
N ASP A 112 0.64 5.14 -14.63
CA ASP A 112 -0.69 5.73 -14.52
C ASP A 112 -0.78 7.11 -15.22
N VAL A 113 0.33 7.56 -15.81
CA VAL A 113 0.41 8.85 -16.50
C VAL A 113 0.54 8.60 -17.99
N GLU A 114 -0.36 9.17 -18.79
CA GLU A 114 -0.36 9.04 -20.27
C GLU A 114 0.74 9.90 -20.91
N LEU A 115 1.98 9.74 -20.46
CA LEU A 115 3.14 10.41 -21.02
C LEU A 115 4.10 9.38 -21.63
N PRO A 116 4.72 9.68 -22.80
CA PRO A 116 5.71 8.81 -23.42
C PRO A 116 7.09 8.94 -22.75
N LEU A 117 7.11 8.94 -21.43
CA LEU A 117 8.31 9.08 -20.60
C LEU A 117 8.41 7.92 -19.64
N SER A 118 9.62 7.45 -19.38
CA SER A 118 9.90 6.48 -18.35
C SER A 118 11.09 6.93 -17.51
N PHE A 119 10.87 7.15 -16.21
CA PHE A 119 11.99 7.44 -15.31
C PHE A 119 12.79 6.18 -14.95
N TYR A 120 12.32 4.99 -15.31
CA TYR A 120 13.14 3.78 -15.23
C TYR A 120 14.42 3.87 -16.08
N ASP A 121 14.40 4.64 -17.16
CA ASP A 121 15.56 4.84 -18.03
C ASP A 121 16.69 5.64 -17.36
N LEU A 122 16.44 6.27 -16.22
CA LEU A 122 17.45 6.94 -15.40
C LEU A 122 18.34 5.94 -14.64
N PHE A 123 17.86 4.71 -14.45
CA PHE A 123 18.48 3.70 -13.60
C PHE A 123 19.15 2.61 -14.43
N GLU A 124 20.20 2.03 -13.86
CA GLU A 124 20.70 0.75 -14.32
C GLU A 124 19.86 -0.40 -13.73
N LYS A 125 19.87 -1.56 -14.39
CA LYS A 125 19.10 -2.73 -13.96
C LYS A 125 19.46 -3.18 -12.55
N GLU A 126 20.74 -3.11 -12.20
CA GLU A 126 21.23 -3.47 -10.88
C GLU A 126 20.73 -2.49 -9.81
N GLU A 127 20.69 -1.20 -10.10
CA GLU A 127 20.14 -0.18 -9.21
C GLU A 127 18.65 -0.42 -8.93
N LEU A 128 17.85 -0.66 -9.99
CA LEU A 128 16.43 -1.00 -9.87
C LEU A 128 16.23 -2.25 -9.02
N PHE A 129 17.04 -3.30 -9.26
CA PHE A 129 16.94 -4.54 -8.50
C PHE A 129 17.27 -4.34 -7.03
N ASN A 130 18.33 -3.61 -6.71
CA ASN A 130 18.74 -3.35 -5.33
C ASN A 130 17.71 -2.51 -4.56
N ILE A 131 17.13 -1.50 -5.22
CA ILE A 131 16.05 -0.69 -4.62
C ILE A 131 14.81 -1.58 -4.38
N TRP A 132 14.41 -2.36 -5.40
CA TRP A 132 13.28 -3.28 -5.27
C TRP A 132 13.49 -4.29 -4.15
N GLN A 133 14.69 -4.86 -4.02
CA GLN A 133 15.04 -5.79 -2.94
C GLN A 133 14.91 -5.13 -1.56
N SER A 134 15.37 -3.89 -1.41
CA SER A 134 15.23 -3.13 -0.17
C SER A 134 13.75 -2.96 0.22
N ILE A 135 12.94 -2.49 -0.72
CA ILE A 135 11.50 -2.29 -0.50
C ILE A 135 10.81 -3.62 -0.19
N ASN A 136 11.06 -4.66 -1.00
CA ASN A 136 10.45 -5.97 -0.85
C ASN A 136 10.81 -6.62 0.50
N TYR A 137 12.07 -6.52 0.92
CA TYR A 137 12.51 -7.03 2.22
C TYR A 137 11.76 -6.36 3.37
N ARG A 138 11.65 -5.03 3.34
CA ARG A 138 10.90 -4.29 4.35
C ARG A 138 9.42 -4.68 4.36
N MET A 139 8.80 -4.74 3.19
CA MET A 139 7.39 -5.14 3.07
C MET A 139 7.17 -6.56 3.60
N TYR A 140 8.04 -7.50 3.24
CA TYR A 140 7.96 -8.87 3.73
C TYR A 140 8.05 -8.95 5.24
N ILE A 141 9.02 -8.25 5.85
CA ILE A 141 9.24 -8.30 7.30
C ILE A 141 8.11 -7.62 8.07
N CYS A 142 7.64 -6.46 7.61
CA CYS A 142 6.69 -5.65 8.36
C CYS A 142 5.21 -6.00 8.06
N ASN A 143 4.90 -6.59 6.91
CA ASN A 143 3.52 -6.76 6.49
C ASN A 143 3.13 -8.22 6.19
N ALA A 144 4.10 -9.09 5.87
CA ALA A 144 3.84 -10.49 5.59
C ALA A 144 4.10 -11.39 6.80
N ASN A 145 3.82 -12.69 6.66
CA ASN A 145 4.09 -13.69 7.69
C ASN A 145 5.58 -14.09 7.74
N ALA A 146 6.45 -13.11 7.94
CA ALA A 146 7.88 -13.35 8.09
C ALA A 146 8.18 -13.93 9.49
N PRO A 147 9.04 -14.97 9.60
CA PRO A 147 9.41 -15.52 10.91
C PRO A 147 10.00 -14.49 11.87
N LEU A 148 10.66 -13.46 11.31
CA LEU A 148 11.34 -12.43 12.08
C LEU A 148 10.37 -11.51 12.84
N ASN A 149 9.12 -11.36 12.38
CA ASN A 149 8.13 -10.53 13.06
C ASN A 149 7.32 -11.28 14.14
N GLY A 150 7.59 -12.58 14.35
CA GLY A 150 6.94 -13.35 15.41
C GLY A 150 5.42 -13.47 15.27
N GLY A 151 4.84 -13.18 14.08
CA GLY A 151 3.41 -13.26 13.82
C GLY A 151 2.62 -11.98 14.10
N VAL A 152 3.28 -10.86 14.46
CA VAL A 152 2.56 -9.60 14.76
C VAL A 152 1.89 -8.97 13.53
N ALA A 153 2.44 -9.19 12.32
CA ALA A 153 1.83 -8.69 11.10
C ALA A 153 0.51 -9.43 10.77
N PRO A 154 0.44 -10.77 10.75
CA PRO A 154 -0.82 -11.49 10.61
C PRO A 154 -1.86 -11.17 11.68
N GLU A 155 -1.45 -10.90 12.93
CA GLU A 155 -2.37 -10.48 13.99
C GLU A 155 -3.09 -9.17 13.62
N SER A 156 -2.39 -8.19 13.05
CA SER A 156 -3.00 -6.94 12.59
C SER A 156 -4.06 -7.16 11.51
N ALA A 157 -3.87 -8.13 10.62
CA ALA A 157 -4.82 -8.45 9.55
C ALA A 157 -6.09 -9.17 10.03
N LYS A 158 -6.09 -9.77 11.23
CA LYS A 158 -7.24 -10.52 11.77
C LYS A 158 -8.50 -9.68 11.89
N SER A 159 -8.40 -8.40 12.20
CA SER A 159 -9.54 -7.49 12.32
C SER A 159 -10.30 -7.36 10.99
N LEU A 160 -9.59 -7.26 9.87
CA LEU A 160 -10.18 -7.22 8.53
C LEU A 160 -10.83 -8.57 8.17
N LEU A 161 -10.14 -9.68 8.39
CA LEU A 161 -10.68 -11.01 8.13
C LEU A 161 -11.97 -11.27 8.93
N LYS A 162 -11.97 -10.94 10.23
CA LYS A 162 -13.16 -11.02 11.09
C LYS A 162 -14.31 -10.21 10.51
N ASN A 163 -14.07 -8.97 10.13
CA ASN A 163 -15.11 -8.11 9.55
C ASN A 163 -15.65 -8.66 8.22
N ILE A 164 -14.82 -9.30 7.39
CA ILE A 164 -15.25 -9.95 6.14
C ILE A 164 -16.18 -11.12 6.46
N ILE A 165 -15.79 -12.01 7.37
CA ILE A 165 -16.56 -13.19 7.76
C ILE A 165 -17.92 -12.77 8.39
N GLU A 166 -17.91 -11.84 9.33
CA GLU A 166 -19.14 -11.33 9.98
C GLU A 166 -20.09 -10.69 8.95
N SER A 167 -19.56 -9.98 7.96
CA SER A 167 -20.37 -9.40 6.87
C SER A 167 -21.00 -10.47 5.99
N ALA A 168 -20.25 -11.52 5.66
CA ALA A 168 -20.75 -12.65 4.89
C ALA A 168 -21.83 -13.42 5.65
N ASP A 169 -21.59 -13.74 6.91
CA ASP A 169 -22.58 -14.42 7.77
C ASP A 169 -23.88 -13.61 7.93
N HIS A 170 -23.74 -12.29 8.05
CA HIS A 170 -24.89 -11.39 8.12
C HIS A 170 -25.70 -11.44 6.82
N ALA A 171 -25.05 -11.37 5.67
CA ALA A 171 -25.69 -11.43 4.37
C ALA A 171 -26.43 -12.76 4.16
N ILE A 172 -25.79 -13.89 4.53
CA ILE A 172 -26.40 -15.24 4.44
C ILE A 172 -27.63 -15.32 5.34
N ARG A 173 -27.53 -14.90 6.60
CA ARG A 173 -28.68 -14.96 7.54
C ARG A 173 -29.85 -14.08 7.13
N LYS A 174 -29.60 -12.94 6.50
CA LYS A 174 -30.63 -12.01 6.05
C LYS A 174 -31.23 -12.40 4.71
N GLY A 175 -30.56 -13.26 3.94
CA GLY A 175 -31.00 -13.66 2.60
C GLY A 175 -31.06 -12.48 1.62
N THR A 176 -30.35 -11.40 1.90
CA THR A 176 -30.33 -10.19 1.07
C THR A 176 -29.13 -10.21 0.14
N PRO A 177 -29.32 -10.16 -1.18
CA PRO A 177 -28.18 -9.98 -2.09
C PRO A 177 -27.58 -8.62 -1.87
N CYS A 178 -26.37 -8.60 -1.32
CA CYS A 178 -25.61 -7.38 -1.06
C CYS A 178 -24.12 -7.62 -1.26
N ALA A 179 -23.40 -6.55 -1.51
CA ALA A 179 -21.97 -6.56 -1.53
C ALA A 179 -21.42 -5.52 -0.54
N THR A 180 -20.35 -5.87 0.15
CA THR A 180 -19.57 -4.92 0.96
C THR A 180 -18.21 -4.75 0.31
N LEU A 181 -17.98 -3.56 -0.24
CA LEU A 181 -16.71 -3.17 -0.84
C LEU A 181 -15.86 -2.44 0.22
N ARG A 182 -14.57 -2.72 0.24
CA ARG A 182 -13.62 -2.10 1.17
C ARG A 182 -12.48 -1.50 0.39
N PHE A 183 -12.21 -0.24 0.61
CA PHE A 183 -11.15 0.54 -0.03
C PHE A 183 -10.13 0.94 1.04
N GLY A 184 -9.01 0.28 1.04
CA GLY A 184 -7.98 0.41 2.06
C GLY A 184 -6.58 0.41 1.45
N HIS A 185 -5.66 -0.22 2.14
CA HIS A 185 -4.25 -0.23 1.80
C HIS A 185 -3.77 -1.67 1.54
N ASP A 186 -2.78 -1.80 0.69
CA ASP A 186 -2.08 -3.05 0.34
C ASP A 186 -1.47 -3.74 1.56
N THR A 187 -0.98 -2.98 2.52
CA THR A 187 -0.38 -3.49 3.77
C THR A 187 -1.30 -4.40 4.59
N ASN A 188 -2.60 -4.36 4.35
CA ASN A 188 -3.57 -5.25 4.99
C ASN A 188 -3.91 -6.50 4.14
N LEU A 189 -3.33 -6.63 2.95
CA LEU A 189 -3.57 -7.73 2.00
C LEU A 189 -2.34 -8.61 1.80
N ILE A 190 -1.15 -8.14 2.17
CA ILE A 190 0.12 -8.86 2.11
C ILE A 190 0.22 -9.82 3.28
#